data_2bf13210e9c3b16d546a1120fcdc169a
#
_entry.id   2bf13210e9c3b16d546a1120fcdc169a
#
_cell.length_a   1.000
_cell.length_b   1.000
_cell.length_c   1.000
_cell.angle_alpha   90.00
_cell.angle_beta   90.00
_cell.angle_gamma   90.00
#
_symmetry.space_group_name_H-M   'P 1'
#
loop_
_entity.id
_entity.type
_entity.pdbx_description
1 polymer ?
#
loop_
_entity_poly.entity_id
_entity_poly.type
_entity_poly.pdbx_seq_one_letter_code
_entity_poly.pdbx_strand_id
1 'polypeptide(L)'
;MRFIKLCMIMLLPIIGFSQTLKVGDGLQIVHFNAGWNSANDVEWVKDLENCKIKQCDIATDTDAQSKHEIVVVPTIIIFNEGEEVKRYQADISFSMKATLEEVQEKVNEIYGDDF
;
A
#
# COMPACT_ATOMS: atom_id res chain seq x y z
N MET A 1 24.30 6.88 37.40
CA MET A 1 23.81 7.04 37.06
C MET A 1 23.21 6.86 36.64
N ARG A 2 23.18 6.91 36.58
CA ARG A 2 22.54 6.94 36.12
C ARG A 2 21.82 7.10 35.49
N PHE A 3 21.44 7.34 35.34
CA PHE A 3 20.68 7.60 34.69
C PHE A 3 20.37 7.81 33.79
N ILE A 4 20.54 8.00 33.61
CA ILE A 4 20.32 8.36 32.75
C ILE A 4 20.19 7.78 31.96
N LYS A 5 20.27 7.46 31.83
CA LYS A 5 20.08 7.03 30.95
C LYS A 5 19.15 6.66 30.54
N LEU A 6 18.64 6.60 30.88
CA LEU A 6 17.74 6.44 30.46
C LEU A 6 17.00 6.83 29.87
N CYS A 7 16.84 7.35 29.93
CA CYS A 7 16.12 7.83 29.36
C CYS A 7 16.01 7.93 28.32
N MET A 8 16.40 7.92 27.93
CA MET A 8 16.33 8.08 26.87
C MET A 8 15.81 7.29 26.21
N ILE A 9 15.53 6.81 26.30
CA ILE A 9 15.07 6.14 25.61
C ILE A 9 14.04 6.14 25.31
N MET A 10 13.51 6.50 25.67
CA MET A 10 12.59 6.63 25.29
C MET A 10 12.24 7.12 24.48
N LEU A 11 12.50 7.44 24.25
CA LEU A 11 12.16 7.89 23.36
C LEU A 11 12.05 7.37 22.48
N LEU A 12 12.23 6.98 22.29
CA LEU A 12 12.19 6.55 21.35
C LEU A 12 11.37 5.98 20.95
N PRO A 13 10.92 5.73 21.18
CA PRO A 13 10.21 5.11 20.55
C PRO A 13 9.30 5.47 19.93
N ILE A 14 9.09 5.86 20.06
CA ILE A 14 8.35 6.23 19.55
C ILE A 14 8.18 6.15 18.51
N ILE A 15 8.57 6.16 18.22
CA ILE A 15 8.55 6.16 17.22
C ILE A 15 8.16 5.22 16.58
N GLY A 16 8.43 4.68 16.56
CA GLY A 16 8.09 3.79 15.87
C GLY A 16 6.95 3.79 15.32
N PHE A 17 6.55 4.35 15.19
CA PHE A 17 5.55 4.35 14.92
C PHE A 17 5.12 3.74 13.99
N SER A 18 5.83 3.45 13.47
CA SER A 18 5.08 2.47 13.07
C SER A 18 4.01 2.69 12.09
N GLN A 19 3.93 3.83 11.54
CA GLN A 19 2.92 4.15 10.58
C GLN A 19 3.35 3.83 9.15
N THR A 20 4.61 3.49 8.95
CA THR A 20 5.15 3.28 7.62
C THR A 20 4.65 1.96 7.03
N LEU A 21 4.21 2.03 5.79
CA LEU A 21 3.76 0.85 5.05
C LEU A 21 4.89 -0.17 4.94
N LYS A 22 4.56 -1.42 5.17
CA LYS A 22 5.47 -2.53 4.95
C LYS A 22 4.81 -3.53 4.03
N VAL A 23 5.51 -3.87 2.96
CA VAL A 23 5.05 -4.89 2.04
C VAL A 23 5.69 -6.19 2.45
N GLY A 24 4.86 -7.13 2.88
CA GLY A 24 5.34 -8.41 3.36
C GLY A 24 5.53 -9.42 2.25
N ASP A 25 5.67 -10.67 2.67
CA ASP A 25 5.83 -11.77 1.74
C ASP A 25 4.50 -12.14 1.11
N GLY A 26 4.59 -12.85 0.00
CA GLY A 26 3.40 -13.35 -0.67
C GLY A 26 2.78 -12.34 -1.60
N LEU A 27 1.56 -12.63 -1.99
CA LEU A 27 0.83 -11.81 -2.95
C LEU A 27 0.04 -10.77 -2.20
N GLN A 28 0.36 -9.50 -2.41
CA GLN A 28 -0.27 -8.40 -1.71
C GLN A 28 -0.73 -7.33 -2.68
N ILE A 29 -1.87 -6.76 -2.36
CA ILE A 29 -2.40 -5.61 -3.09
C ILE A 29 -2.33 -4.42 -2.15
N VAL A 30 -1.75 -3.32 -2.60
CA VAL A 30 -1.75 -2.10 -1.81
C VAL A 30 -2.50 -1.02 -2.57
N HIS A 31 -3.50 -0.46 -1.92
CA HIS A 31 -4.33 0.61 -2.45
C HIS A 31 -3.80 1.92 -1.86
N PHE A 32 -3.16 2.72 -2.70
CA PHE A 32 -2.64 4.03 -2.31
C PHE A 32 -3.65 5.10 -2.67
N ASN A 33 -4.01 5.90 -1.70
CA ASN A 33 -4.85 7.07 -1.94
C ASN A 33 -4.43 8.13 -0.95
N ALA A 34 -5.10 9.27 -1.00
CA ALA A 34 -4.84 10.35 -0.04
C ALA A 34 -6.18 10.73 0.58
N GLY A 35 -6.14 11.15 1.85
CA GLY A 35 -7.36 11.51 2.54
C GLY A 35 -8.19 12.55 1.79
N TRP A 36 -7.52 13.53 1.15
CA TRP A 36 -8.22 14.56 0.41
C TRP A 36 -8.92 14.02 -0.84
N ASN A 37 -8.61 12.79 -1.25
CA ASN A 37 -9.24 12.15 -2.42
C ASN A 37 -10.08 10.95 -2.02
N SER A 38 -10.51 10.88 -0.77
CA SER A 38 -11.22 9.69 -0.27
C SER A 38 -12.53 9.43 -1.00
N ALA A 39 -13.12 10.45 -1.61
CA ALA A 39 -14.33 10.26 -2.38
C ALA A 39 -14.11 9.33 -3.58
N ASN A 40 -12.87 9.17 -4.00
CA ASN A 40 -12.50 8.32 -5.12
C ASN A 40 -11.78 7.05 -4.69
N ASP A 41 -11.94 6.65 -3.41
CA ASP A 41 -11.42 5.36 -2.95
C ASP A 41 -11.95 4.24 -3.83
N VAL A 42 -11.07 3.27 -4.07
CA VAL A 42 -11.45 2.12 -4.88
C VAL A 42 -12.12 1.11 -3.96
N GLU A 43 -13.44 1.17 -3.93
CA GLU A 43 -14.23 0.41 -2.95
C GLU A 43 -14.10 -1.09 -3.12
N TRP A 44 -13.95 -1.55 -4.36
CA TRP A 44 -13.95 -2.98 -4.64
C TRP A 44 -12.61 -3.66 -4.30
N VAL A 45 -11.61 -2.89 -3.89
CA VAL A 45 -10.32 -3.50 -3.54
C VAL A 45 -10.50 -4.55 -2.45
N LYS A 46 -11.37 -4.28 -1.48
CA LYS A 46 -11.60 -5.19 -0.37
C LYS A 46 -12.23 -6.51 -0.80
N ASP A 47 -12.75 -6.57 -2.03
CA ASP A 47 -13.40 -7.76 -2.54
C ASP A 47 -12.47 -8.66 -3.33
N LEU A 48 -11.20 -8.26 -3.50
CA LEU A 48 -10.23 -9.08 -4.19
C LEU A 48 -9.91 -10.33 -3.39
N GLU A 49 -9.71 -11.44 -4.09
CA GLU A 49 -9.47 -12.73 -3.46
C GLU A 49 -8.08 -13.26 -3.81
N ASN A 50 -7.60 -14.19 -2.99
CA ASN A 50 -6.31 -14.87 -3.18
C ASN A 50 -5.12 -13.96 -3.01
N CYS A 51 -5.27 -12.92 -2.20
CA CYS A 51 -4.22 -11.95 -1.93
C CYS A 51 -4.49 -11.26 -0.59
N LYS A 52 -3.47 -10.67 -0.04
CA LYS A 52 -3.63 -9.80 1.12
C LYS A 52 -3.83 -8.37 0.63
N ILE A 53 -4.62 -7.60 1.37
CA ILE A 53 -4.99 -6.26 0.95
C ILE A 53 -4.55 -5.28 2.02
N LYS A 54 -3.88 -4.21 1.59
CA LYS A 54 -3.46 -3.13 2.47
C LYS A 54 -3.88 -1.80 1.90
N GLN A 55 -4.13 -0.86 2.80
CA GLN A 55 -4.46 0.52 2.44
C GLN A 55 -3.33 1.42 2.90
N CYS A 56 -3.03 2.43 2.10
CA CYS A 56 -1.98 3.38 2.43
C CYS A 56 -2.43 4.78 2.06
N ASP A 57 -2.40 5.68 3.05
CA ASP A 57 -2.71 7.10 2.84
C ASP A 57 -1.39 7.84 2.67
N ILE A 58 -1.09 8.23 1.44
CA ILE A 58 0.19 8.87 1.14
C ILE A 58 0.29 10.28 1.70
N ALA A 59 -0.84 10.87 2.11
CA ALA A 59 -0.80 12.18 2.74
C ALA A 59 -0.15 12.10 4.12
N THR A 60 -0.26 10.95 4.78
CA THR A 60 0.35 10.74 6.09
C THR A 60 1.61 9.89 6.01
N ASP A 61 1.68 8.97 5.03
CA ASP A 61 2.84 8.12 4.86
C ASP A 61 3.62 8.58 3.63
N THR A 62 4.36 9.67 3.80
CA THR A 62 5.11 10.26 2.71
C THR A 62 6.29 9.40 2.29
N ASP A 63 6.81 8.58 3.20
CA ASP A 63 7.89 7.66 2.87
C ASP A 63 7.41 6.62 1.86
N ALA A 64 6.18 6.12 2.03
CA ALA A 64 5.63 5.16 1.09
C ALA A 64 5.44 5.80 -0.28
N GLN A 65 5.00 7.06 -0.29
CA GLN A 65 4.83 7.77 -1.55
C GLN A 65 6.14 7.83 -2.33
N SER A 66 7.22 8.21 -1.65
CA SER A 66 8.52 8.32 -2.29
C SER A 66 9.06 6.97 -2.71
N LYS A 67 9.00 6.00 -1.80
CA LYS A 67 9.58 4.70 -2.04
C LYS A 67 8.94 4.00 -3.23
N HIS A 68 7.62 4.11 -3.34
CA HIS A 68 6.88 3.42 -4.40
C HIS A 68 6.55 4.33 -5.56
N GLU A 69 7.06 5.56 -5.53
CA GLU A 69 6.91 6.52 -6.63
C GLU A 69 5.45 6.69 -7.02
N ILE A 70 4.63 7.02 -6.02
CA ILE A 70 3.21 7.24 -6.26
C ILE A 70 3.03 8.66 -6.77
N VAL A 71 2.68 8.79 -8.05
CA VAL A 71 2.57 10.11 -8.68
C VAL A 71 1.14 10.55 -8.91
N VAL A 72 0.20 9.63 -8.80
CA VAL A 72 -1.23 9.94 -8.93
C VAL A 72 -1.99 9.01 -8.00
N VAL A 73 -3.13 9.47 -7.50
CA VAL A 73 -3.98 8.64 -6.63
C VAL A 73 -5.39 8.59 -7.20
N PRO A 74 -6.10 7.50 -6.99
CA PRO A 74 -5.60 6.27 -6.37
C PRO A 74 -4.65 5.49 -7.28
N THR A 75 -3.77 4.72 -6.68
CA THR A 75 -2.90 3.79 -7.38
C THR A 75 -3.00 2.45 -6.67
N ILE A 76 -3.13 1.39 -7.44
CA ILE A 76 -3.16 0.03 -6.89
C ILE A 76 -1.93 -0.69 -7.40
N ILE A 77 -1.15 -1.27 -6.50
CA ILE A 77 0.03 -2.03 -6.87
C ILE A 77 -0.11 -3.45 -6.39
N ILE A 78 0.19 -4.39 -7.27
CA ILE A 78 0.27 -5.80 -6.93
C ILE A 78 1.72 -6.11 -6.64
N PHE A 79 1.98 -6.60 -5.43
CA PHE A 79 3.32 -7.05 -5.02
C PHE A 79 3.32 -8.55 -4.89
N ASN A 80 4.41 -9.18 -5.28
CA ASN A 80 4.63 -10.60 -5.05
C ASN A 80 6.02 -10.75 -4.45
N GLU A 81 6.07 -11.30 -3.24
CA GLU A 81 7.32 -11.47 -2.48
C GLU A 81 8.08 -10.15 -2.37
N GLY A 82 7.35 -9.08 -2.14
CA GLY A 82 7.93 -7.77 -1.91
C GLY A 82 8.25 -6.97 -3.16
N GLU A 83 8.07 -7.54 -4.33
CA GLU A 83 8.39 -6.87 -5.59
C GLU A 83 7.14 -6.46 -6.33
N GLU A 84 7.18 -5.28 -6.92
CA GLU A 84 6.07 -4.77 -7.69
C GLU A 84 5.94 -5.57 -8.99
N VAL A 85 4.73 -6.14 -9.21
CA VAL A 85 4.44 -6.91 -10.42
C VAL A 85 3.65 -6.10 -11.41
N LYS A 86 2.66 -5.37 -10.92
CA LYS A 86 1.75 -4.63 -11.78
C LYS A 86 1.20 -3.43 -11.03
N ARG A 87 0.99 -2.35 -11.75
CA ARG A 87 0.50 -1.10 -11.18
C ARG A 87 -0.67 -0.60 -12.00
N TYR A 88 -1.72 -0.16 -11.32
CA TYR A 88 -2.89 0.45 -11.95
C TYR A 88 -3.02 1.85 -11.39
N GLN A 89 -2.98 2.83 -12.27
CA GLN A 89 -2.99 4.23 -11.84
C GLN A 89 -4.27 4.92 -12.32
N ALA A 90 -4.73 5.86 -11.52
CA ALA A 90 -5.87 6.68 -11.89
C ALA A 90 -5.48 7.60 -13.04
N ASP A 91 -6.50 8.16 -13.68
CA ASP A 91 -6.27 9.17 -14.71
C ASP A 91 -6.17 10.55 -14.04
N ILE A 92 -6.15 11.59 -14.86
CA ILE A 92 -5.97 12.95 -14.37
C ILE A 92 -7.16 13.45 -13.56
N SER A 93 -8.27 12.72 -13.56
CA SER A 93 -9.42 13.08 -12.74
C SER A 93 -9.35 12.44 -11.35
N PHE A 94 -8.25 11.76 -11.05
CA PHE A 94 -8.05 11.07 -9.77
C PHE A 94 -9.06 9.95 -9.55
N SER A 95 -9.52 9.33 -10.64
CA SER A 95 -10.47 8.22 -10.58
C SER A 95 -9.84 6.99 -11.21
N MET A 96 -10.00 5.84 -10.53
CA MET A 96 -9.45 4.58 -11.01
C MET A 96 -10.27 4.08 -12.18
N LYS A 97 -9.60 3.75 -13.29
CA LYS A 97 -10.26 3.20 -14.46
C LYS A 97 -10.21 1.68 -14.50
N ALA A 98 -9.25 1.07 -13.82
CA ALA A 98 -9.20 -0.38 -13.76
C ALA A 98 -10.42 -0.92 -13.03
N THR A 99 -10.81 -2.15 -13.36
CA THR A 99 -11.97 -2.77 -12.77
C THR A 99 -11.56 -3.91 -11.85
N LEU A 100 -12.48 -4.32 -11.00
CA LEU A 100 -12.28 -5.46 -10.12
C LEU A 100 -11.88 -6.70 -10.95
N GLU A 101 -12.59 -6.93 -12.04
CA GLU A 101 -12.33 -8.10 -12.88
C GLU A 101 -10.93 -8.08 -13.44
N GLU A 102 -10.51 -6.92 -13.89
CA GLU A 102 -9.19 -6.74 -14.49
C GLU A 102 -8.08 -7.05 -13.49
N VAL A 103 -8.20 -6.49 -12.29
CA VAL A 103 -7.19 -6.68 -11.26
C VAL A 103 -7.24 -8.11 -10.72
N GLN A 104 -8.45 -8.65 -10.54
CA GLN A 104 -8.60 -10.00 -10.04
C GLN A 104 -8.02 -11.02 -11.03
N GLU A 105 -8.18 -10.77 -12.30
CA GLU A 105 -7.61 -11.66 -13.32
C GLU A 105 -6.09 -11.69 -13.19
N LYS A 106 -5.46 -10.55 -12.99
CA LYS A 106 -4.01 -10.49 -12.82
C LYS A 106 -3.57 -11.18 -11.54
N VAL A 107 -4.31 -10.98 -10.47
CA VAL A 107 -4.03 -11.66 -9.19
C VAL A 107 -4.10 -13.17 -9.38
N ASN A 108 -5.14 -13.65 -10.07
CA ASN A 108 -5.30 -15.08 -10.28
C ASN A 108 -4.17 -15.66 -11.13
N GLU A 109 -3.72 -14.89 -12.11
CA GLU A 109 -2.62 -15.30 -12.97
C GLU A 109 -1.36 -15.53 -12.14
N ILE A 110 -1.04 -14.57 -11.26
CA ILE A 110 0.14 -14.68 -10.42
C ILE A 110 -0.04 -15.79 -9.38
N TYR A 111 -1.22 -15.86 -8.76
CA TYR A 111 -1.52 -16.84 -7.74
C TYR A 111 -1.40 -18.25 -8.32
N GLY A 112 -1.93 -18.46 -9.53
CA GLY A 112 -1.85 -19.75 -10.18
C GLY A 112 -0.42 -20.15 -10.53
N ASP A 113 0.40 -19.18 -10.89
CA ASP A 113 1.79 -19.45 -11.27
C ASP A 113 2.64 -19.89 -10.07
N ASP A 114 2.18 -19.60 -8.85
CA ASP A 114 2.91 -19.98 -7.64
C ASP A 114 2.68 -21.44 -7.28
N PHE A 115 1.84 -22.13 -8.01
CA PHE A 115 1.57 -23.55 -7.82
C PHE A 115 2.00 -24.35 -9.05
#